data_727453fd2c57dd953cbba846c3bbd1bd
#
_entry.id   727453fd2c57dd953cbba846c3bbd1bd
#
_cell.length_a   1.000
_cell.length_b   1.000
_cell.length_c   1.000
_cell.angle_alpha   90.00
_cell.angle_beta   90.00
_cell.angle_gamma   90.00
#
_symmetry.space_group_name_H-M   'P 1'
#
loop_
_entity.id
_entity.type
_entity.pdbx_description
1 polymer ?
#
loop_
_entity_poly.entity_id
_entity_poly.type
_entity_poly.pdbx_seq_one_letter_code
_entity_poly.pdbx_strand_id
1 'polypeptide(L)'
;MADVVRRIGLSLGADLCWPICYEEILKNLKLALPMNGDTVRFEVERVSIEPFDLKQPVEYDVLLDRVTHWYHTSREWIKKAVVMNDLYVLNNPWSIQANEKHTTYAAMMRLGLPVPDTWMLPPKEYEPTNDLQVTLERYAKIFSLKTVGEKV
;
A
#
# COMPACT_ATOMS: atom_id res chain seq x y z
N MET A 1 30.87 9.53 -21.03
CA MET A 1 30.02 8.76 -20.09
C MET A 1 29.84 9.63 -18.87
N ALA A 2 28.62 10.09 -18.61
CA ALA A 2 28.29 10.82 -17.40
C ALA A 2 27.84 9.83 -16.31
N ASP A 3 28.09 10.17 -15.04
CA ASP A 3 27.49 9.46 -13.90
C ASP A 3 26.15 10.14 -13.59
N VAL A 4 25.06 9.39 -13.75
CA VAL A 4 23.71 9.84 -13.46
C VAL A 4 23.25 9.18 -12.18
N VAL A 5 22.87 9.98 -11.17
CA VAL A 5 22.31 9.46 -9.91
C VAL A 5 20.78 9.49 -9.99
N ARG A 6 20.15 8.37 -9.63
CA ARG A 6 18.70 8.23 -9.46
C ARG A 6 18.37 7.96 -8.01
N ARG A 7 17.42 8.69 -7.46
CA ARG A 7 17.01 8.58 -6.07
C ARG A 7 15.79 7.67 -5.91
N ILE A 8 15.94 6.65 -5.08
CA ILE A 8 14.88 5.71 -4.72
C ILE A 8 14.39 6.01 -3.31
N GLY A 9 13.16 6.46 -3.20
CA GLY A 9 12.49 6.63 -1.92
C GLY A 9 11.83 5.34 -1.44
N LEU A 10 11.95 5.02 -0.16
CA LEU A 10 11.33 3.87 0.48
C LEU A 10 10.22 4.30 1.43
N SER A 11 8.97 4.05 1.05
CA SER A 11 7.76 4.26 1.88
C SER A 11 7.25 2.91 2.40
N LEU A 12 7.98 2.33 3.37
CA LEU A 12 7.82 0.94 3.79
C LEU A 12 7.09 0.74 5.11
N GLY A 13 6.80 1.83 5.84
CA GLY A 13 6.18 1.79 7.16
C GLY A 13 7.18 1.64 8.31
N ALA A 14 6.64 1.50 9.52
CA ALA A 14 7.40 1.50 10.77
C ALA A 14 7.80 0.11 11.26
N ASP A 15 7.54 -0.95 10.50
CA ASP A 15 7.98 -2.30 10.86
C ASP A 15 9.51 -2.35 11.01
N LEU A 16 10.00 -3.08 12.00
CA LEU A 16 11.42 -3.06 12.32
C LEU A 16 12.25 -4.03 11.47
N CYS A 17 11.74 -5.22 11.17
CA CYS A 17 12.56 -6.28 10.60
C CYS A 17 12.79 -6.12 9.09
N TRP A 18 11.80 -6.46 8.28
CA TRP A 18 12.01 -6.56 6.85
C TRP A 18 12.27 -5.20 6.13
N PRO A 19 11.71 -4.03 6.55
CA PRO A 19 12.06 -2.77 5.92
C PRO A 19 13.53 -2.40 6.11
N ILE A 20 14.10 -2.69 7.29
CA ILE A 20 15.53 -2.46 7.56
C ILE A 20 16.37 -3.38 6.70
N CYS A 21 16.07 -4.67 6.67
CA CYS A 21 16.79 -5.63 5.84
C CYS A 21 16.75 -5.27 4.36
N TYR A 22 15.58 -4.85 3.87
CA TYR A 22 15.40 -4.47 2.46
C TYR A 22 16.20 -3.21 2.11
N GLU A 23 16.17 -2.19 2.96
CA GLU A 23 16.97 -0.98 2.81
C GLU A 23 18.47 -1.30 2.76
N GLU A 24 18.95 -2.12 3.68
CA GLU A 24 20.36 -2.54 3.72
C GLU A 24 20.75 -3.36 2.50
N ILE A 25 19.89 -4.25 2.02
CA ILE A 25 20.14 -4.99 0.77
C ILE A 25 20.31 -4.02 -0.40
N LEU A 26 19.39 -3.08 -0.58
CA LEU A 26 19.45 -2.12 -1.68
C LEU A 26 20.69 -1.23 -1.60
N LYS A 27 21.05 -0.74 -0.41
CA LYS A 27 22.27 0.07 -0.20
C LYS A 27 23.54 -0.72 -0.48
N ASN A 28 23.58 -1.98 -0.08
CA ASN A 28 24.76 -2.84 -0.25
C ASN A 28 24.95 -3.37 -1.68
N LEU A 29 23.89 -3.43 -2.48
CA LEU A 29 23.96 -3.81 -3.89
C LEU A 29 24.84 -2.86 -4.71
N LYS A 30 24.97 -1.59 -4.30
CA LYS A 30 25.75 -0.56 -5.02
C LYS A 30 25.55 -0.62 -6.52
N LEU A 31 24.30 -0.78 -6.91
CA LEU A 31 23.90 -1.04 -8.29
C LEU A 31 24.34 0.10 -9.20
N ALA A 32 25.03 -0.23 -10.27
CA ALA A 32 25.40 0.68 -11.34
C ALA A 32 25.09 0.02 -12.68
N LEU A 33 24.26 0.67 -13.48
CA LEU A 33 23.78 0.12 -14.75
C LEU A 33 24.20 1.00 -15.92
N PRO A 34 24.76 0.43 -16.99
CA PRO A 34 24.97 1.17 -18.22
C PRO A 34 23.61 1.47 -18.90
N MET A 35 23.37 2.72 -19.23
CA MET A 35 22.14 3.15 -19.88
C MET A 35 22.42 4.32 -20.84
N ASN A 36 22.12 4.14 -22.12
CA ASN A 36 22.29 5.18 -23.16
C ASN A 36 23.71 5.79 -23.24
N GLY A 37 24.74 5.03 -22.89
CA GLY A 37 26.13 5.51 -22.90
C GLY A 37 26.59 6.12 -21.58
N ASP A 38 25.71 6.26 -20.60
CA ASP A 38 26.01 6.75 -19.25
C ASP A 38 25.97 5.62 -18.22
N THR A 39 26.49 5.88 -17.02
CA THR A 39 26.39 4.98 -15.88
C THR A 39 25.34 5.52 -14.92
N VAL A 40 24.26 4.79 -14.72
CA VAL A 40 23.22 5.14 -13.75
C VAL A 40 23.50 4.47 -12.42
N ARG A 41 23.62 5.27 -11.37
CA ARG A 41 23.76 4.82 -9.97
C ARG A 41 22.49 5.11 -9.20
N PHE A 42 22.26 4.37 -8.13
CA PHE A 42 21.07 4.49 -7.31
C PHE A 42 21.44 4.86 -5.88
N GLU A 43 20.81 5.92 -5.39
CA GLU A 43 20.81 6.29 -3.97
C GLU A 43 19.45 5.90 -3.37
N VAL A 44 19.48 5.29 -2.18
CA VAL A 44 18.29 4.73 -1.53
C VAL A 44 18.13 5.34 -0.16
N GLU A 45 16.97 5.91 0.11
CA GLU A 45 16.66 6.50 1.41
C GLU A 45 15.20 6.29 1.82
N ARG A 46 14.92 6.35 3.10
CA ARG A 46 13.55 6.32 3.61
C ARG A 46 12.88 7.66 3.39
N VAL A 47 11.63 7.60 2.94
CA VAL A 47 10.79 8.79 2.81
C VAL A 47 10.09 9.06 4.13
N SER A 48 10.28 10.25 4.67
CA SER A 48 9.47 10.79 5.75
C SER A 48 8.41 11.71 5.14
N ILE A 49 7.13 11.36 5.31
CA ILE A 49 6.02 12.12 4.77
C ILE A 49 5.38 12.90 5.92
N GLU A 50 5.65 14.19 5.93
CA GLU A 50 5.07 15.17 6.85
C GLU A 50 4.01 16.00 6.12
N PRO A 51 3.31 16.92 6.82
CA PRO A 51 2.45 17.89 6.15
C PRO A 51 3.23 18.62 5.04
N PHE A 52 2.67 18.68 3.85
CA PHE A 52 3.37 19.14 2.66
C PHE A 52 2.60 20.20 1.88
N ASP A 53 3.32 21.09 1.23
CA ASP A 53 2.80 22.00 0.20
C ASP A 53 2.69 21.24 -1.13
N LEU A 54 1.55 21.36 -1.81
CA LEU A 54 1.35 20.75 -3.13
C LEU A 54 2.35 21.22 -4.18
N LYS A 55 2.88 22.44 -4.05
CA LYS A 55 3.87 23.00 -4.96
C LYS A 55 5.30 22.54 -4.68
N GLN A 56 5.58 22.02 -3.49
CA GLN A 56 6.91 21.59 -3.14
C GLN A 56 7.36 20.42 -4.05
N PRO A 57 8.51 20.52 -4.71
CA PRO A 57 9.02 19.43 -5.54
C PRO A 57 9.38 18.21 -4.69
N VAL A 58 9.35 17.05 -5.33
CA VAL A 58 9.78 15.77 -4.74
C VAL A 58 11.10 15.38 -5.38
N GLU A 59 12.07 15.02 -4.56
CA GLU A 59 13.45 14.78 -4.98
C GLU A 59 13.73 13.31 -5.35
N TYR A 60 12.70 12.49 -5.50
CA TYR A 60 12.83 11.07 -5.86
C TYR A 60 12.48 10.85 -7.33
N ASP A 61 13.21 9.93 -7.98
CA ASP A 61 12.88 9.43 -9.32
C ASP A 61 11.95 8.20 -9.24
N VAL A 62 12.16 7.36 -8.23
CA VAL A 62 11.39 6.14 -8.00
C VAL A 62 10.96 6.06 -6.54
N LEU A 63 9.75 5.60 -6.30
CA LEU A 63 9.25 5.30 -4.96
C LEU A 63 8.81 3.85 -4.86
N LEU A 64 9.32 3.15 -3.85
CA LEU A 64 8.82 1.84 -3.46
C LEU A 64 7.83 2.02 -2.31
N ASP A 65 6.54 1.84 -2.60
CA ASP A 65 5.49 2.09 -1.62
C ASP A 65 4.83 0.81 -1.11
N ARG A 66 4.64 0.76 0.20
CA ARG A 66 3.91 -0.29 0.90
C ARG A 66 2.78 0.23 1.78
N VAL A 67 2.75 1.52 2.09
CA VAL A 67 1.88 2.07 3.14
C VAL A 67 0.69 2.89 2.63
N THR A 68 0.60 3.13 1.34
CA THR A 68 -0.46 3.92 0.70
C THR A 68 -1.87 3.47 1.07
N HIS A 69 -2.08 2.17 1.25
CA HIS A 69 -3.38 1.61 1.59
C HIS A 69 -3.77 1.83 3.07
N TRP A 70 -2.80 2.10 3.94
CA TRP A 70 -3.03 2.33 5.37
C TRP A 70 -3.19 3.82 5.71
N TYR A 71 -2.36 4.69 5.08
CA TYR A 71 -2.25 6.09 5.47
C TYR A 71 -2.70 7.04 4.38
N HIS A 72 -3.74 7.80 4.66
CA HIS A 72 -4.30 8.78 3.72
C HIS A 72 -3.26 9.84 3.31
N THR A 73 -2.55 10.43 4.26
CA THR A 73 -1.56 11.48 3.98
C THR A 73 -0.44 10.98 3.06
N SER A 74 0.09 9.78 3.30
CA SER A 74 1.11 9.17 2.45
C SER A 74 0.58 8.93 1.04
N ARG A 75 -0.62 8.43 0.91
CA ARG A 75 -1.27 8.20 -0.38
C ARG A 75 -1.44 9.49 -1.18
N GLU A 76 -1.93 10.54 -0.56
CA GLU A 76 -2.15 11.82 -1.25
C GLU A 76 -0.82 12.50 -1.62
N TRP A 77 0.21 12.39 -0.78
CA TRP A 77 1.56 12.84 -1.11
C TRP A 77 2.12 12.09 -2.33
N ILE A 78 1.98 10.77 -2.38
CA ILE A 78 2.46 9.95 -3.50
C ILE A 78 1.71 10.31 -4.77
N LYS A 79 0.38 10.45 -4.71
CA LYS A 79 -0.41 10.89 -5.88
C LYS A 79 0.02 12.24 -6.39
N LYS A 80 0.22 13.21 -5.48
CA LYS A 80 0.75 14.53 -5.83
C LYS A 80 2.11 14.41 -6.51
N ALA A 81 3.02 13.61 -5.98
CA ALA A 81 4.36 13.42 -6.52
C ALA A 81 4.33 12.81 -7.93
N VAL A 82 3.44 11.86 -8.18
CA VAL A 82 3.23 11.29 -9.53
C VAL A 82 2.72 12.35 -10.51
N VAL A 83 1.71 13.15 -10.10
CA VAL A 83 1.05 14.11 -11.00
C VAL A 83 1.93 15.34 -11.26
N MET A 84 2.66 15.81 -10.25
CA MET A 84 3.39 17.08 -10.31
C MET A 84 4.89 16.93 -10.61
N ASN A 85 5.45 15.76 -10.37
CA ASN A 85 6.90 15.54 -10.41
C ASN A 85 7.30 14.31 -11.21
N ASP A 86 6.37 13.68 -11.94
CA ASP A 86 6.60 12.48 -12.76
C ASP A 86 7.25 11.32 -11.99
N LEU A 87 6.98 11.23 -10.68
CA LEU A 87 7.51 10.18 -9.82
C LEU A 87 7.04 8.80 -10.28
N TYR A 88 7.97 7.89 -10.54
CA TYR A 88 7.63 6.50 -10.81
C TYR A 88 7.39 5.72 -9.52
N VAL A 89 6.22 5.10 -9.38
CA VAL A 89 5.82 4.44 -8.13
C VAL A 89 5.54 2.95 -8.31
N LEU A 90 6.13 2.15 -7.46
CA LEU A 90 5.82 0.76 -7.19
C LEU A 90 5.29 0.68 -5.73
N ASN A 91 4.08 0.38 -5.45
CA ASN A 91 2.89 0.09 -6.22
C ASN A 91 2.10 1.37 -6.54
N ASN A 92 1.38 1.35 -7.67
CA ASN A 92 0.60 2.51 -8.09
C ASN A 92 -0.57 2.78 -7.13
N PRO A 93 -0.69 3.99 -6.54
CA PRO A 93 -1.69 4.29 -5.50
C PRO A 93 -3.14 4.21 -5.99
N TRP A 94 -3.41 4.51 -7.26
CA TRP A 94 -4.75 4.38 -7.83
C TRP A 94 -5.14 2.91 -8.03
N SER A 95 -4.20 2.08 -8.51
CA SER A 95 -4.44 0.65 -8.67
C SER A 95 -4.67 -0.05 -7.33
N ILE A 96 -3.93 0.31 -6.30
CA ILE A 96 -4.12 -0.25 -4.95
C ILE A 96 -5.51 0.08 -4.42
N GLN A 97 -5.99 1.31 -4.58
CA GLN A 97 -7.33 1.70 -4.15
C GLN A 97 -8.44 0.93 -4.89
N ALA A 98 -8.21 0.62 -6.18
CA ALA A 98 -9.16 -0.15 -6.99
C ALA A 98 -9.15 -1.65 -6.65
N ASN A 99 -8.06 -2.16 -6.05
CA ASN A 99 -7.84 -3.58 -5.78
C ASN A 99 -8.16 -4.00 -4.35
N GLU A 100 -9.12 -3.36 -3.71
CA GLU A 100 -9.62 -3.84 -2.42
C GLU A 100 -10.22 -5.24 -2.57
N LYS A 101 -9.95 -6.12 -1.59
CA LYS A 101 -10.30 -7.55 -1.67
C LYS A 101 -11.79 -7.77 -1.96
N HIS A 102 -12.68 -7.06 -1.29
CA HIS A 102 -14.12 -7.20 -1.48
C HIS A 102 -14.57 -6.79 -2.88
N THR A 103 -14.03 -5.69 -3.43
CA THR A 103 -14.32 -5.23 -4.80
C THR A 103 -13.79 -6.21 -5.83
N THR A 104 -12.58 -6.73 -5.62
CA THR A 104 -11.96 -7.74 -6.47
C THR A 104 -12.79 -9.02 -6.48
N TYR A 105 -13.21 -9.51 -5.31
CA TYR A 105 -14.04 -10.71 -5.22
C TYR A 105 -15.43 -10.51 -5.85
N ALA A 106 -16.04 -9.35 -5.68
CA ALA A 106 -17.29 -9.03 -6.34
C ALA A 106 -17.16 -9.05 -7.88
N ALA A 107 -16.07 -8.51 -8.41
CA ALA A 107 -15.78 -8.55 -9.83
C ALA A 107 -15.54 -9.99 -10.32
N MET A 108 -14.78 -10.79 -9.58
CA MET A 108 -14.53 -12.20 -9.88
C MET A 108 -15.83 -13.02 -9.91
N MET A 109 -16.69 -12.86 -8.88
CA MET A 109 -18.01 -13.51 -8.84
C MET A 109 -18.86 -13.14 -10.05
N ARG A 110 -18.86 -11.87 -10.43
CA ARG A 110 -19.60 -11.41 -11.64
C ARG A 110 -19.09 -12.06 -12.94
N LEU A 111 -17.80 -12.38 -12.98
CA LEU A 111 -17.17 -13.07 -14.12
C LEU A 111 -17.32 -14.60 -14.06
N GLY A 112 -17.99 -15.15 -13.05
CA GLY A 112 -18.13 -16.58 -12.84
C GLY A 112 -16.84 -17.28 -12.40
N LEU A 113 -15.86 -16.53 -11.91
CA LEU A 113 -14.61 -17.09 -11.40
C LEU A 113 -14.78 -17.60 -9.96
N PRO A 114 -14.11 -18.69 -9.58
CA PRO A 114 -14.18 -19.21 -8.23
C PRO A 114 -13.55 -18.24 -7.23
N VAL A 115 -14.28 -17.94 -6.18
CA VAL A 115 -13.81 -17.13 -5.04
C VAL A 115 -14.17 -17.83 -3.74
N PRO A 116 -13.41 -17.67 -2.67
CA PRO A 116 -13.80 -18.17 -1.37
C PRO A 116 -15.07 -17.47 -0.87
N ASP A 117 -15.85 -18.16 -0.04
CA ASP A 117 -16.98 -17.55 0.65
C ASP A 117 -16.49 -16.35 1.46
N THR A 118 -17.06 -15.19 1.19
CA THR A 118 -16.54 -13.93 1.72
C THR A 118 -17.66 -13.05 2.24
N TRP A 119 -17.48 -12.55 3.44
CA TRP A 119 -18.38 -11.61 4.10
C TRP A 119 -17.64 -10.34 4.46
N MET A 120 -18.30 -9.21 4.26
CA MET A 120 -17.78 -7.93 4.71
C MET A 120 -18.22 -7.67 6.14
N LEU A 121 -17.27 -7.56 7.05
CA LEU A 121 -17.52 -7.20 8.43
C LEU A 121 -17.41 -5.69 8.62
N PRO A 122 -18.13 -5.11 9.60
CA PRO A 122 -17.94 -3.71 9.96
C PRO A 122 -16.52 -3.45 10.45
N PRO A 123 -15.98 -2.23 10.28
CA PRO A 123 -14.66 -1.88 10.79
C PRO A 123 -14.61 -2.00 12.32
N LYS A 124 -13.41 -2.23 12.85
CA LYS A 124 -13.17 -2.45 14.28
C LYS A 124 -13.66 -1.29 15.15
N GLU A 125 -13.61 -0.08 14.62
CA GLU A 125 -14.02 1.17 15.27
C GLU A 125 -15.53 1.43 15.20
N TYR A 126 -16.26 0.51 14.59
CA TYR A 126 -17.72 0.65 14.47
C TYR A 126 -18.35 0.42 15.83
N GLU A 127 -19.01 1.44 16.38
CA GLU A 127 -19.76 1.28 17.62
C GLU A 127 -20.97 0.37 17.37
N PRO A 128 -21.12 -0.72 18.12
CA PRO A 128 -22.24 -1.62 17.93
C PRO A 128 -23.54 -0.93 18.32
N THR A 129 -24.42 -0.75 17.36
CA THR A 129 -25.81 -0.40 17.59
C THR A 129 -26.63 -1.67 17.84
N ASN A 130 -27.79 -1.54 18.48
CA ASN A 130 -28.69 -2.69 18.67
C ASN A 130 -29.05 -3.36 17.33
N ASP A 131 -29.21 -2.57 16.27
CA ASP A 131 -29.50 -3.07 14.92
C ASP A 131 -28.34 -3.87 14.35
N LEU A 132 -27.08 -3.44 14.61
CA LEU A 132 -25.89 -4.19 14.18
C LEU A 132 -25.78 -5.51 14.93
N GLN A 133 -26.03 -5.52 16.24
CA GLN A 133 -26.00 -6.74 17.04
C GLN A 133 -27.00 -7.78 16.51
N VAL A 134 -28.23 -7.36 16.27
CA VAL A 134 -29.27 -8.23 15.68
C VAL A 134 -28.86 -8.75 14.30
N THR A 135 -28.25 -7.89 13.48
CA THR A 135 -27.79 -8.27 12.15
C THR A 135 -26.66 -9.29 12.24
N LEU A 136 -25.67 -9.09 13.11
CA LEU A 136 -24.56 -10.02 13.30
C LEU A 136 -25.03 -11.38 13.82
N GLU A 137 -25.97 -11.39 14.78
CA GLU A 137 -26.59 -12.63 15.30
C GLU A 137 -27.36 -13.37 14.21
N ARG A 138 -28.05 -12.65 13.34
CA ARG A 138 -28.75 -13.22 12.18
C ARG A 138 -27.78 -13.87 11.21
N TYR A 139 -26.68 -13.19 10.88
CA TYR A 139 -25.65 -13.75 10.00
C TYR A 139 -24.93 -14.93 10.65
N ALA A 140 -24.62 -14.88 11.93
CA ALA A 140 -24.02 -16.01 12.65
C ALA A 140 -24.89 -17.27 12.56
N LYS A 141 -26.22 -17.12 12.67
CA LYS A 141 -27.16 -18.24 12.50
C LYS A 141 -27.19 -18.76 11.07
N ILE A 142 -27.21 -17.88 10.06
CA ILE A 142 -27.27 -18.27 8.64
C ILE A 142 -26.02 -19.05 8.25
N PHE A 143 -24.85 -18.65 8.73
CA PHE A 143 -23.56 -19.25 8.35
C PHE A 143 -23.07 -20.32 9.34
N SER A 144 -23.87 -20.67 10.34
CA SER A 144 -23.47 -21.59 11.40
C SER A 144 -22.13 -21.19 12.08
N LEU A 145 -21.86 -19.91 12.13
CA LEU A 145 -20.68 -19.38 12.80
C LEU A 145 -20.87 -19.53 14.31
N LYS A 146 -19.86 -20.01 15.00
CA LYS A 146 -19.85 -20.00 16.48
C LYS A 146 -19.92 -18.54 16.95
N THR A 147 -20.83 -18.27 17.86
CA THR A 147 -20.97 -16.93 18.44
C THR A 147 -19.68 -16.51 19.13
N VAL A 148 -19.24 -15.29 18.88
CA VAL A 148 -18.07 -14.70 19.55
C VAL A 148 -18.37 -14.66 21.05
N GLY A 149 -17.82 -15.57 21.82
CA GLY A 149 -18.07 -15.69 23.27
C GLY A 149 -18.09 -17.11 23.81
N GLU A 150 -18.30 -18.13 23.01
CA GLU A 150 -18.06 -19.50 23.45
C GLU A 150 -16.56 -19.76 23.49
N LYS A 151 -15.99 -19.72 24.69
CA LYS A 151 -14.63 -20.18 24.92
C LYS A 151 -14.56 -21.65 24.54
N VAL A 152 -13.65 -21.97 23.64
CA VAL A 152 -13.18 -23.33 23.38
C VAL A 152 -12.40 -23.81 24.60
#